data_db615cc64118e3b31483340782a5d8cd
#
_entry.id   db615cc64118e3b31483340782a5d8cd
#
_cell.length_a   1.000
_cell.length_b   1.000
_cell.length_c   1.000
_cell.angle_alpha   90.00
_cell.angle_beta   90.00
_cell.angle_gamma   90.00
#
_symmetry.space_group_name_H-M   'P 1'
#
loop_
_entity.id
_entity.type
_entity.pdbx_description
1 polymer ?
#
loop_
_entity_poly.entity_id
_entity_poly.type
_entity_poly.pdbx_seq_one_letter_code
_entity_poly.pdbx_strand_id
1 'polypeptide(L)'
;MLYVFVKFREGKNPTPSKTTHNVMIEVLWTVIPCIILIVIAVPSFKLLYKEETIPKADVTLKAIGYQWYWGYEYPDEKIAFESVMIEDKDLKPGQPRLLATDTKIVVPVNKVVKVLITSADVNHAWAVPAFGVKRDAIKGRINETWFKVEKEGIYYGQCSELCGIKHAFMPIEVHVVSEDKYASWLIEAKKKFAMEENNSSRKVKKILNKEKM
;
A
#
# COMPACT_ATOMS: atom_id res chain seq x y z
N MET A 1 11.90 -25.55 -26.44
CA MET A 1 12.03 -26.98 -26.11
C MET A 1 11.72 -27.89 -27.32
N LEU A 2 10.49 -27.85 -27.90
CA LEU A 2 10.10 -28.72 -29.03
C LEU A 2 11.08 -28.68 -30.21
N TYR A 3 11.54 -27.50 -30.64
CA TYR A 3 12.54 -27.31 -31.69
C TYR A 3 13.83 -28.07 -31.37
N VAL A 4 14.32 -28.04 -30.13
CA VAL A 4 15.54 -28.73 -29.70
C VAL A 4 15.35 -30.24 -29.79
N PHE A 5 14.24 -30.78 -29.31
CA PHE A 5 13.92 -32.22 -29.41
C PHE A 5 13.86 -32.71 -30.85
N VAL A 6 13.24 -31.95 -31.76
CA VAL A 6 13.10 -32.36 -33.16
C VAL A 6 14.43 -32.25 -33.92
N LYS A 7 15.16 -31.15 -33.70
CA LYS A 7 16.41 -30.89 -34.46
C LYS A 7 17.59 -31.69 -33.97
N PHE A 8 17.75 -31.91 -32.66
CA PHE A 8 18.93 -32.50 -32.05
C PHE A 8 18.70 -33.92 -31.54
N ARG A 9 17.64 -34.62 -31.99
CA ARG A 9 17.45 -36.03 -31.70
C ARG A 9 18.53 -36.88 -32.34
N GLU A 10 18.91 -37.97 -31.71
CA GLU A 10 20.01 -38.88 -32.12
C GLU A 10 19.96 -39.26 -33.61
N GLY A 11 18.80 -39.63 -34.12
CA GLY A 11 18.66 -40.00 -35.54
C GLY A 11 18.85 -38.87 -36.54
N LYS A 12 18.83 -37.59 -36.12
CA LYS A 12 19.14 -36.43 -36.97
C LYS A 12 20.47 -35.74 -36.66
N ASN A 13 21.10 -36.10 -35.57
CA ASN A 13 22.38 -35.55 -35.12
C ASN A 13 23.31 -36.65 -34.61
N PRO A 14 23.73 -37.56 -35.46
CA PRO A 14 24.54 -38.73 -35.07
C PRO A 14 25.95 -38.38 -34.56
N THR A 15 26.45 -37.19 -34.92
CA THR A 15 27.76 -36.68 -34.44
C THR A 15 27.56 -35.31 -33.81
N PRO A 16 27.14 -35.23 -32.53
CA PRO A 16 26.94 -33.97 -31.85
C PRO A 16 28.25 -33.19 -31.67
N SER A 17 28.15 -31.86 -31.69
CA SER A 17 29.30 -30.99 -31.42
C SER A 17 29.83 -31.22 -30.00
N LYS A 18 31.16 -31.26 -29.89
CA LYS A 18 31.86 -31.36 -28.59
C LYS A 18 32.14 -29.99 -27.96
N THR A 19 31.72 -28.90 -28.58
CA THR A 19 31.88 -27.57 -28.02
C THR A 19 30.97 -27.42 -26.81
N THR A 20 31.54 -27.27 -25.62
CA THR A 20 30.83 -27.24 -24.35
C THR A 20 30.76 -25.82 -23.76
N HIS A 21 31.63 -24.92 -24.19
CA HIS A 21 31.71 -23.56 -23.66
C HIS A 21 32.27 -22.60 -24.72
N ASN A 22 32.03 -21.29 -24.49
CA ASN A 22 32.63 -20.21 -25.28
C ASN A 22 32.90 -19.04 -24.35
N VAL A 23 34.16 -18.87 -23.96
CA VAL A 23 34.61 -17.86 -23.00
C VAL A 23 34.17 -16.44 -23.40
N MET A 24 34.22 -16.12 -24.71
CA MET A 24 33.80 -14.78 -25.19
C MET A 24 32.31 -14.51 -24.89
N ILE A 25 31.45 -15.49 -25.19
CA ILE A 25 30.01 -15.35 -24.92
C ILE A 25 29.76 -15.31 -23.42
N GLU A 26 30.45 -16.09 -22.62
CA GLU A 26 30.35 -16.13 -21.16
C GLU A 26 30.71 -14.76 -20.54
N VAL A 27 31.80 -14.16 -20.98
CA VAL A 27 32.18 -12.80 -20.57
C VAL A 27 31.12 -11.78 -20.98
N LEU A 28 30.61 -11.85 -22.22
CA LEU A 28 29.61 -10.91 -22.71
C LEU A 28 28.30 -11.00 -21.90
N TRP A 29 27.76 -12.22 -21.66
CA TRP A 29 26.51 -12.34 -20.91
C TRP A 29 26.66 -12.01 -19.41
N THR A 30 27.89 -11.99 -18.88
CA THR A 30 28.16 -11.51 -17.52
C THR A 30 28.35 -10.01 -17.47
N VAL A 31 29.20 -9.45 -18.35
CA VAL A 31 29.58 -8.03 -18.30
C VAL A 31 28.42 -7.11 -18.73
N ILE A 32 27.68 -7.48 -19.80
CA ILE A 32 26.60 -6.64 -20.31
C ILE A 32 25.48 -6.42 -19.25
N PRO A 33 24.94 -7.46 -18.59
CA PRO A 33 23.99 -7.26 -17.51
C PRO A 33 24.55 -6.46 -16.32
N CYS A 34 25.80 -6.67 -15.95
CA CYS A 34 26.44 -5.89 -14.89
C CYS A 34 26.49 -4.39 -15.23
N ILE A 35 26.87 -4.04 -16.47
CA ILE A 35 26.88 -2.64 -16.91
C ILE A 35 25.47 -2.05 -16.87
N ILE A 36 24.46 -2.77 -17.35
CA ILE A 36 23.05 -2.33 -17.32
C ILE A 36 22.63 -2.05 -15.87
N LEU A 37 22.93 -2.95 -14.93
CA LEU A 37 22.60 -2.76 -13.53
C LEU A 37 23.29 -1.53 -12.92
N ILE A 38 24.56 -1.29 -13.24
CA ILE A 38 25.30 -0.11 -12.77
C ILE A 38 24.65 1.18 -13.28
N VAL A 39 24.26 1.21 -14.57
CA VAL A 39 23.59 2.38 -15.16
C VAL A 39 22.23 2.66 -14.49
N ILE A 40 21.48 1.61 -14.15
CA ILE A 40 20.17 1.75 -13.49
C ILE A 40 20.33 2.11 -12.00
N ALA A 41 21.39 1.66 -11.34
CA ALA A 41 21.60 1.86 -9.89
C ALA A 41 21.60 3.36 -9.51
N VAL A 42 22.26 4.21 -10.29
CA VAL A 42 22.37 5.64 -9.97
C VAL A 42 21.01 6.35 -9.86
N PRO A 43 20.10 6.28 -10.85
CA PRO A 43 18.77 6.87 -10.72
C PRO A 43 17.92 6.15 -9.65
N SER A 44 18.07 4.83 -9.49
CA SER A 44 17.32 4.06 -8.49
C SER A 44 17.65 4.49 -7.07
N PHE A 45 18.91 4.68 -6.72
CA PHE A 45 19.29 5.19 -5.40
C PHE A 45 18.78 6.62 -5.16
N LYS A 46 18.81 7.50 -6.16
CA LYS A 46 18.23 8.84 -6.03
C LYS A 46 16.72 8.79 -5.72
N LEU A 47 15.99 7.89 -6.39
CA LEU A 47 14.57 7.70 -6.14
C LEU A 47 14.31 7.14 -4.73
N LEU A 48 15.06 6.12 -4.32
CA LEU A 48 14.96 5.51 -3.00
C LEU A 48 15.13 6.55 -1.88
N TYR A 49 16.19 7.37 -1.94
CA TYR A 49 16.41 8.44 -0.95
C TYR A 49 15.31 9.50 -0.97
N LYS A 50 14.72 9.80 -2.14
CA LYS A 50 13.60 10.72 -2.26
C LYS A 50 12.32 10.16 -1.62
N GLU A 51 12.06 8.87 -1.78
CA GLU A 51 10.90 8.19 -1.17
C GLU A 51 11.00 8.11 0.35
N GLU A 52 12.20 7.86 0.90
CA GLU A 52 12.44 7.79 2.34
C GLU A 52 12.46 9.18 3.02
N THR A 53 12.62 10.26 2.25
CA THR A 53 12.63 11.63 2.78
C THR A 53 11.23 12.23 2.68
N ILE A 54 10.52 12.27 3.81
CA ILE A 54 9.16 12.79 3.87
C ILE A 54 9.18 14.33 3.84
N PRO A 55 8.60 14.99 2.82
CA PRO A 55 8.46 16.45 2.80
C PRO A 55 7.54 16.95 3.91
N LYS A 56 7.45 18.27 4.11
CA LYS A 56 6.45 18.83 5.02
C LYS A 56 5.06 18.38 4.56
N ALA A 57 4.38 17.63 5.41
CA ALA A 57 3.05 17.12 5.11
C ALA A 57 1.98 18.21 5.24
N ASP A 58 1.03 18.21 4.32
CA ASP A 58 -0.18 19.02 4.38
C ASP A 58 -1.32 18.26 5.08
N VAL A 59 -1.32 16.92 4.96
CA VAL A 59 -2.29 16.02 5.58
C VAL A 59 -1.55 14.83 6.19
N THR A 60 -1.92 14.46 7.41
CA THR A 60 -1.47 13.22 8.05
C THR A 60 -2.61 12.22 8.07
N LEU A 61 -2.36 11.03 7.53
CA LEU A 61 -3.27 9.89 7.55
C LEU A 61 -2.59 8.76 8.32
N LYS A 62 -3.30 8.06 9.21
CA LYS A 62 -2.82 6.82 9.83
C LYS A 62 -3.68 5.66 9.34
N ALA A 63 -3.02 4.63 8.81
CA ALA A 63 -3.63 3.38 8.36
C ALA A 63 -3.28 2.25 9.33
N ILE A 64 -4.28 1.54 9.79
CA ILE A 64 -4.15 0.43 10.76
C ILE A 64 -4.74 -0.82 10.12
N GLY A 65 -3.91 -1.85 9.92
CA GLY A 65 -4.35 -3.13 9.39
C GLY A 65 -5.04 -3.98 10.46
N TYR A 66 -6.18 -4.55 10.11
CA TYR A 66 -6.93 -5.54 10.89
C TYR A 66 -7.26 -6.74 10.00
N GLN A 67 -7.53 -7.88 10.59
CA GLN A 67 -8.06 -9.06 9.89
C GLN A 67 -9.59 -8.96 9.77
N TRP A 68 -10.17 -8.60 8.65
CA TRP A 68 -9.58 -8.24 7.34
C TRP A 68 -10.25 -6.96 6.83
N TYR A 69 -9.77 -5.82 7.28
CA TYR A 69 -10.22 -4.48 6.89
C TYR A 69 -9.14 -3.45 7.27
N TRP A 70 -9.32 -2.21 6.88
CA TRP A 70 -8.46 -1.11 7.26
C TRP A 70 -9.15 -0.13 8.19
N GLY A 71 -8.49 0.25 9.29
CA GLY A 71 -8.86 1.42 10.08
C GLY A 71 -8.07 2.65 9.62
N TYR A 72 -8.71 3.80 9.59
CA TYR A 72 -8.09 5.06 9.22
C TYR A 72 -8.31 6.11 10.28
N GLU A 73 -7.25 6.87 10.57
CA GLU A 73 -7.31 8.04 11.44
C GLU A 73 -6.72 9.24 10.71
N TYR A 74 -7.36 10.41 10.88
CA TYR A 74 -6.78 11.71 10.54
C TYR A 74 -6.48 12.41 11.88
N PRO A 75 -5.25 12.26 12.43
CA PRO A 75 -4.94 12.70 13.79
C PRO A 75 -5.15 14.20 13.99
N ASP A 76 -4.75 15.01 13.01
CA ASP A 76 -4.85 16.46 13.05
C ASP A 76 -6.31 16.95 13.07
N GLU A 77 -7.23 16.15 12.46
CA GLU A 77 -8.65 16.45 12.34
C GLU A 77 -9.52 15.73 13.38
N LYS A 78 -8.92 14.84 14.19
CA LYS A 78 -9.59 13.99 15.18
C LYS A 78 -10.73 13.16 14.58
N ILE A 79 -10.51 12.57 13.40
CA ILE A 79 -11.44 11.70 12.68
C ILE A 79 -10.89 10.28 12.69
N ALA A 80 -11.74 9.28 12.96
CA ALA A 80 -11.39 7.87 12.83
C ALA A 80 -12.58 7.06 12.29
N PHE A 81 -12.29 6.14 11.37
CA PHE A 81 -13.31 5.24 10.80
C PHE A 81 -12.68 3.94 10.32
N GLU A 82 -13.51 2.95 10.12
CA GLU A 82 -13.17 1.69 9.48
C GLU A 82 -13.60 1.71 8.01
N SER A 83 -12.89 0.95 7.19
CA SER A 83 -13.12 0.81 5.75
C SER A 83 -13.14 -0.67 5.40
N VAL A 84 -14.30 -1.19 5.08
CA VAL A 84 -14.56 -2.59 4.82
C VAL A 84 -14.94 -2.78 3.35
N MET A 85 -14.50 -3.87 2.74
CA MET A 85 -14.86 -4.21 1.37
C MET A 85 -16.37 -4.40 1.23
N ILE A 86 -16.97 -3.83 0.18
CA ILE A 86 -18.37 -4.07 -0.15
C ILE A 86 -18.52 -5.46 -0.80
N GLU A 87 -19.43 -6.27 -0.29
CA GLU A 87 -19.73 -7.58 -0.88
C GLU A 87 -20.43 -7.44 -2.24
N ASP A 88 -20.25 -8.44 -3.12
CA ASP A 88 -20.77 -8.42 -4.49
C ASP A 88 -22.28 -8.11 -4.58
N LYS A 89 -23.08 -8.58 -3.62
CA LYS A 89 -24.54 -8.35 -3.56
C LYS A 89 -24.94 -6.90 -3.23
N ASP A 90 -24.02 -6.14 -2.61
CA ASP A 90 -24.26 -4.77 -2.11
C ASP A 90 -23.58 -3.72 -3.00
N LEU A 91 -22.91 -4.14 -4.08
CA LEU A 91 -22.24 -3.23 -5.02
C LEU A 91 -23.26 -2.39 -5.79
N LYS A 92 -22.98 -1.09 -5.90
CA LYS A 92 -23.75 -0.17 -6.73
C LYS A 92 -23.18 -0.14 -8.16
N PRO A 93 -23.99 0.25 -9.17
CA PRO A 93 -23.50 0.44 -10.53
C PRO A 93 -22.27 1.36 -10.57
N GLY A 94 -21.22 0.93 -11.27
CA GLY A 94 -19.97 1.67 -11.39
C GLY A 94 -18.93 1.42 -10.28
N GLN A 95 -19.28 0.71 -9.21
CA GLN A 95 -18.32 0.31 -8.19
C GLN A 95 -17.56 -0.96 -8.64
N PRO A 96 -16.22 -0.96 -8.59
CA PRO A 96 -15.43 -2.12 -8.99
C PRO A 96 -15.52 -3.24 -7.94
N ARG A 97 -15.77 -4.45 -8.43
CA ARG A 97 -15.76 -5.66 -7.62
C ARG A 97 -14.41 -5.85 -6.93
N LEU A 98 -14.42 -6.25 -5.65
CA LEU A 98 -13.25 -6.51 -4.79
C LEU A 98 -12.38 -5.29 -4.45
N LEU A 99 -12.74 -4.10 -4.92
CA LEU A 99 -11.98 -2.88 -4.68
C LEU A 99 -12.78 -1.79 -3.98
N ALA A 100 -14.11 -1.80 -4.14
CA ALA A 100 -14.97 -0.81 -3.49
C ALA A 100 -15.09 -1.05 -1.99
N THR A 101 -15.09 0.06 -1.22
CA THR A 101 -15.25 0.04 0.23
C THR A 101 -16.47 0.84 0.67
N ASP A 102 -16.99 0.53 1.85
CA ASP A 102 -18.12 1.24 2.46
C ASP A 102 -17.75 2.68 2.86
N THR A 103 -16.55 2.87 3.36
CA THR A 103 -16.00 4.17 3.76
C THR A 103 -14.65 4.40 3.09
N LYS A 104 -14.43 5.60 2.54
CA LYS A 104 -13.30 5.94 1.67
C LYS A 104 -12.34 6.89 2.35
N ILE A 105 -11.05 6.75 2.04
CA ILE A 105 -10.05 7.77 2.31
C ILE A 105 -10.32 8.95 1.36
N VAL A 106 -10.30 10.17 1.86
CA VAL A 106 -10.43 11.39 1.03
C VAL A 106 -9.22 12.28 1.28
N VAL A 107 -8.54 12.69 0.22
CA VAL A 107 -7.36 13.56 0.30
C VAL A 107 -7.43 14.67 -0.75
N PRO A 108 -6.85 15.83 -0.49
CA PRO A 108 -6.84 16.93 -1.46
C PRO A 108 -5.77 16.70 -2.54
N VAL A 109 -6.09 17.09 -3.78
CA VAL A 109 -5.17 17.07 -4.92
C VAL A 109 -3.99 18.03 -4.69
N ASN A 110 -2.82 17.71 -5.24
CA ASN A 110 -1.58 18.49 -5.17
C ASN A 110 -1.02 18.74 -3.75
N LYS A 111 -1.53 18.07 -2.72
CA LYS A 111 -1.02 18.15 -1.35
C LYS A 111 -0.15 16.93 -1.01
N VAL A 112 0.80 17.13 -0.13
CA VAL A 112 1.63 16.06 0.41
C VAL A 112 0.87 15.37 1.52
N VAL A 113 0.59 14.09 1.33
CA VAL A 113 -0.07 13.22 2.32
C VAL A 113 0.97 12.32 2.95
N LYS A 114 1.21 12.49 4.24
CA LYS A 114 2.02 11.57 5.05
C LYS A 114 1.12 10.44 5.54
N VAL A 115 1.57 9.20 5.39
CA VAL A 115 0.84 8.02 5.88
C VAL A 115 1.66 7.32 6.96
N LEU A 116 1.08 7.23 8.14
CA LEU A 116 1.56 6.42 9.26
C LEU A 116 0.91 5.04 9.16
N ILE A 117 1.69 3.97 9.17
CA ILE A 117 1.18 2.64 8.87
C ILE A 117 1.56 1.68 9.99
N THR A 118 0.58 0.99 10.55
CA THR A 118 0.76 -0.01 11.61
C THR A 118 -0.28 -1.12 11.51
N SER A 119 -0.17 -2.14 12.33
CA SER A 119 -1.15 -3.22 12.46
C SER A 119 -1.59 -3.41 13.90
N ALA A 120 -2.84 -3.82 14.07
CA ALA A 120 -3.40 -4.19 15.37
C ALA A 120 -3.20 -5.69 15.71
N ASP A 121 -3.07 -6.56 14.69
CA ASP A 121 -3.07 -8.01 14.86
C ASP A 121 -1.89 -8.72 14.20
N VAL A 122 -1.94 -8.99 12.92
CA VAL A 122 -0.88 -9.63 12.12
C VAL A 122 -0.24 -8.63 11.16
N ASN A 123 0.82 -9.01 10.47
CA ASN A 123 1.40 -8.15 9.45
C ASN A 123 0.45 -8.01 8.25
N HIS A 124 0.33 -6.78 7.75
CA HIS A 124 -0.34 -6.38 6.52
C HIS A 124 0.62 -5.49 5.72
N ALA A 125 0.26 -5.09 4.51
CA ALA A 125 0.96 -4.03 3.79
C ALA A 125 -0.04 -3.10 3.10
N TRP A 126 0.08 -1.81 3.36
CA TRP A 126 -0.73 -0.79 2.70
C TRP A 126 -0.10 -0.46 1.34
N ALA A 127 -0.80 -0.78 0.26
CA ALA A 127 -0.26 -0.63 -1.08
C ALA A 127 -1.28 0.01 -2.02
N VAL A 128 -0.90 1.12 -2.64
CA VAL A 128 -1.65 1.78 -3.71
C VAL A 128 -0.71 1.95 -4.91
N PRO A 129 -0.75 1.03 -5.88
CA PRO A 129 0.20 0.99 -7.00
C PRO A 129 0.24 2.28 -7.81
N ALA A 130 -0.91 2.93 -7.99
CA ALA A 130 -1.01 4.19 -8.73
C ALA A 130 -0.25 5.36 -8.07
N PHE A 131 0.05 5.27 -6.77
CA PHE A 131 0.85 6.25 -6.04
C PHE A 131 2.33 5.83 -5.93
N GLY A 132 2.69 4.66 -6.41
CA GLY A 132 4.01 4.07 -6.23
C GLY A 132 4.31 3.66 -4.77
N VAL A 133 3.27 3.53 -3.94
CA VAL A 133 3.43 3.26 -2.50
C VAL A 133 3.12 1.81 -2.17
N LYS A 134 4.04 1.20 -1.43
CA LYS A 134 3.86 -0.07 -0.73
C LYS A 134 4.68 -0.02 0.56
N ARG A 135 4.03 -0.17 1.70
CA ARG A 135 4.69 -0.14 3.01
C ARG A 135 4.02 -1.11 3.98
N ASP A 136 4.82 -1.91 4.66
CA ASP A 136 4.33 -2.91 5.60
C ASP A 136 3.71 -2.27 6.85
N ALA A 137 2.58 -2.86 7.26
CA ALA A 137 1.88 -2.57 8.50
C ALA A 137 2.27 -3.63 9.53
N ILE A 138 3.20 -3.30 10.43
CA ILE A 138 3.79 -4.22 11.39
C ILE A 138 3.24 -3.91 12.78
N LYS A 139 2.78 -4.95 13.50
CA LYS A 139 2.30 -4.81 14.86
C LYS A 139 3.40 -4.27 15.79
N GLY A 140 3.04 -3.25 16.58
CA GLY A 140 3.97 -2.63 17.54
C GLY A 140 4.99 -1.66 16.92
N ARG A 141 4.92 -1.45 15.61
CA ARG A 141 5.78 -0.50 14.88
C ARG A 141 4.93 0.44 14.03
N ILE A 142 5.32 1.70 13.93
CA ILE A 142 4.74 2.67 12.99
C ILE A 142 5.75 2.89 11.88
N ASN A 143 5.42 2.46 10.67
CA ASN A 143 6.14 2.78 9.45
C ASN A 143 5.55 4.05 8.85
N GLU A 144 6.38 4.78 8.08
CA GLU A 144 5.98 6.02 7.45
C GLU A 144 6.22 5.95 5.94
N THR A 145 5.36 6.61 5.21
CA THR A 145 5.53 6.89 3.78
C THR A 145 4.78 8.17 3.43
N TRP A 146 4.88 8.60 2.19
CA TRP A 146 4.16 9.76 1.69
C TRP A 146 3.83 9.62 0.21
N PHE A 147 2.84 10.36 -0.21
CA PHE A 147 2.50 10.51 -1.62
C PHE A 147 1.96 11.90 -1.91
N LYS A 148 1.99 12.27 -3.19
CA LYS A 148 1.33 13.47 -3.72
C LYS A 148 0.68 13.11 -5.03
N VAL A 149 -0.63 13.39 -5.17
CA VAL A 149 -1.40 13.06 -6.36
C VAL A 149 -1.78 14.34 -7.09
N GLU A 150 -1.48 14.41 -8.39
CA GLU A 150 -1.67 15.61 -9.20
C GLU A 150 -3.01 15.64 -9.94
N LYS A 151 -3.76 14.55 -9.93
CA LYS A 151 -5.06 14.45 -10.63
C LYS A 151 -6.15 13.99 -9.69
N GLU A 152 -7.30 14.68 -9.72
CA GLU A 152 -8.50 14.21 -9.05
C GLU A 152 -8.94 12.86 -9.62
N GLY A 153 -9.50 11.99 -8.79
CA GLY A 153 -9.96 10.67 -9.19
C GLY A 153 -10.13 9.72 -8.03
N ILE A 154 -10.52 8.50 -8.36
CA ILE A 154 -10.63 7.39 -7.42
C ILE A 154 -9.51 6.42 -7.71
N TYR A 155 -8.74 6.11 -6.69
CA TYR A 155 -7.58 5.23 -6.77
C TYR A 155 -7.77 4.04 -5.84
N TYR A 156 -7.30 2.89 -6.28
CA TYR A 156 -7.47 1.64 -5.55
C TYR A 156 -6.15 0.99 -5.20
N GLY A 157 -6.15 0.30 -4.08
CA GLY A 157 -5.08 -0.53 -3.60
C GLY A 157 -5.61 -1.76 -2.89
N GLN A 158 -4.71 -2.60 -2.43
CA GLN A 158 -5.04 -3.81 -1.68
C GLN A 158 -3.97 -4.10 -0.63
N CYS A 159 -4.31 -4.90 0.37
CA CYS A 159 -3.31 -5.49 1.26
C CYS A 159 -2.29 -6.29 0.45
N SER A 160 -1.01 -6.08 0.69
CA SER A 160 0.10 -6.67 -0.08
C SER A 160 1.08 -7.48 0.78
N GLU A 161 0.68 -7.88 2.00
CA GLU A 161 1.37 -8.84 2.86
C GLU A 161 0.38 -9.91 3.32
N LEU A 162 0.73 -11.20 3.20
CA LEU A 162 -0.16 -12.32 3.51
C LEU A 162 -0.61 -12.27 4.97
N CYS A 163 -1.90 -12.00 5.19
CA CYS A 163 -2.49 -11.79 6.51
C CYS A 163 -3.58 -12.80 6.90
N GLY A 164 -3.75 -13.88 6.15
CA GLY A 164 -4.71 -14.95 6.40
C GLY A 164 -5.73 -15.16 5.29
N ILE A 165 -6.85 -15.84 5.59
CA ILE A 165 -7.79 -16.36 4.58
C ILE A 165 -8.51 -15.29 3.75
N LYS A 166 -8.71 -14.09 4.29
CA LYS A 166 -9.32 -12.96 3.57
C LYS A 166 -8.30 -11.89 3.14
N HIS A 167 -7.04 -12.27 2.98
CA HIS A 167 -5.97 -11.36 2.55
C HIS A 167 -6.32 -10.58 1.26
N ALA A 168 -6.95 -11.22 0.29
CA ALA A 168 -7.35 -10.59 -0.98
C ALA A 168 -8.65 -9.76 -0.88
N PHE A 169 -9.28 -9.68 0.30
CA PHE A 169 -10.61 -9.09 0.52
C PHE A 169 -10.58 -7.91 1.48
N MET A 170 -9.46 -7.16 1.52
CA MET A 170 -9.31 -5.92 2.28
C MET A 170 -8.67 -4.83 1.40
N PRO A 171 -9.47 -4.27 0.49
CA PRO A 171 -9.03 -3.24 -0.44
C PRO A 171 -8.83 -1.87 0.24
N ILE A 172 -8.20 -0.98 -0.51
CA ILE A 172 -7.96 0.41 -0.17
C ILE A 172 -8.62 1.27 -1.25
N GLU A 173 -9.51 2.19 -0.88
CA GLU A 173 -10.16 3.13 -1.79
C GLU A 173 -9.83 4.55 -1.39
N VAL A 174 -9.17 5.32 -2.29
CA VAL A 174 -8.72 6.69 -2.06
C VAL A 174 -9.39 7.62 -3.07
N HIS A 175 -10.14 8.59 -2.58
CA HIS A 175 -10.74 9.66 -3.35
C HIS A 175 -9.85 10.90 -3.28
N VAL A 176 -9.23 11.26 -4.38
CA VAL A 176 -8.47 12.50 -4.52
C VAL A 176 -9.40 13.56 -5.09
N VAL A 177 -9.60 14.64 -4.33
CA VAL A 177 -10.60 15.67 -4.64
C VAL A 177 -9.99 17.08 -4.59
N SER A 178 -10.71 18.08 -5.09
CA SER A 178 -10.32 19.50 -4.93
C SER A 178 -10.27 19.91 -3.45
N GLU A 179 -9.55 20.99 -3.15
CA GLU A 179 -9.44 21.49 -1.78
C GLU A 179 -10.82 21.85 -1.19
N ASP A 180 -11.72 22.43 -1.99
CA ASP A 180 -13.07 22.80 -1.55
C ASP A 180 -13.92 21.57 -1.19
N LYS A 181 -13.84 20.52 -2.03
CA LYS A 181 -14.51 19.24 -1.76
C LYS A 181 -13.93 18.54 -0.53
N TYR A 182 -12.62 18.63 -0.34
CA TYR A 182 -11.96 18.08 0.85
C TYR A 182 -12.40 18.83 2.11
N ALA A 183 -12.46 20.17 2.09
CA ALA A 183 -12.95 20.97 3.21
C ALA A 183 -14.42 20.63 3.56
N SER A 184 -15.28 20.48 2.54
CA SER A 184 -16.68 20.08 2.73
C SER A 184 -16.79 18.68 3.33
N TRP A 185 -15.99 17.73 2.82
CA TRP A 185 -15.94 16.37 3.36
C TRP A 185 -15.47 16.36 4.82
N LEU A 186 -14.48 17.16 5.20
CA LEU A 186 -14.00 17.25 6.59
C LEU A 186 -15.12 17.66 7.56
N ILE A 187 -15.98 18.60 7.17
CA ILE A 187 -17.11 19.02 8.00
C ILE A 187 -18.09 17.86 8.22
N GLU A 188 -18.40 17.11 7.17
CA GLU A 188 -19.29 15.95 7.25
C GLU A 188 -18.65 14.80 8.05
N ALA A 189 -17.37 14.52 7.78
CA ALA A 189 -16.61 13.48 8.45
C ALA A 189 -16.47 13.72 9.95
N LYS A 190 -16.25 14.98 10.37
CA LYS A 190 -16.24 15.37 11.79
C LYS A 190 -17.58 15.12 12.48
N LYS A 191 -18.69 15.32 11.80
CA LYS A 191 -20.02 15.01 12.36
C LYS A 191 -20.27 13.52 12.51
N LYS A 192 -19.73 12.71 11.58
CA LYS A 192 -20.01 11.27 11.51
C LYS A 192 -18.97 10.43 12.25
N PHE A 193 -17.70 10.83 12.25
CA PHE A 193 -16.56 10.03 12.66
C PHE A 193 -15.65 10.72 13.68
N ALA A 194 -16.13 11.76 14.38
CA ALA A 194 -15.33 12.41 15.41
C ALA A 194 -14.83 11.38 16.43
N MET A 195 -13.54 11.40 16.73
CA MET A 195 -13.00 10.64 17.85
C MET A 195 -13.65 11.19 19.13
N GLU A 196 -14.41 10.34 19.83
CA GLU A 196 -14.85 10.70 21.18
C GLU A 196 -13.61 10.96 22.04
N GLU A 197 -13.55 12.11 22.68
CA GLU A 197 -12.49 12.42 23.64
C GLU A 197 -12.52 11.37 24.76
N ASN A 198 -11.73 10.33 24.51
CA ASN A 198 -11.18 9.43 25.50
C ASN A 198 -12.11 8.85 26.57
N ASN A 199 -12.93 7.89 26.18
CA ASN A 199 -13.56 6.95 27.13
C ASN A 199 -12.50 6.15 27.95
N SER A 200 -11.24 6.07 27.48
CA SER A 200 -10.13 5.49 28.24
C SER A 200 -9.79 6.30 29.48
N SER A 201 -9.74 7.63 29.40
CA SER A 201 -9.45 8.50 30.54
C SER A 201 -10.62 8.51 31.56
N ARG A 202 -11.87 8.38 31.09
CA ARG A 202 -13.03 8.22 31.98
C ARG A 202 -13.05 6.84 32.65
N LYS A 203 -12.67 5.77 31.94
CA LYS A 203 -12.54 4.41 32.54
C LYS A 203 -11.44 4.36 33.59
N VAL A 204 -10.27 4.94 33.30
CA VAL A 204 -9.15 5.00 34.25
C VAL A 204 -9.51 5.85 35.47
N LYS A 205 -10.15 7.04 35.29
CA LYS A 205 -10.65 7.84 36.41
C LYS A 205 -11.72 7.12 37.24
N LYS A 206 -12.61 6.34 36.61
CA LYS A 206 -13.62 5.55 37.34
C LYS A 206 -13.01 4.39 38.13
N ILE A 207 -11.93 3.78 37.61
CA ILE A 207 -11.20 2.71 38.31
C ILE A 207 -10.44 3.30 39.52
N LEU A 208 -9.69 4.38 39.30
CA LEU A 208 -8.93 5.06 40.37
C LEU A 208 -9.81 5.65 41.48
N ASN A 209 -11.05 6.07 41.15
CA ASN A 209 -11.99 6.54 42.17
C ASN A 209 -12.72 5.40 42.92
N LYS A 210 -12.74 4.16 42.37
CA LYS A 210 -13.27 2.99 43.07
C LYS A 210 -12.27 2.36 44.06
N GLU A 211 -10.96 2.58 43.84
CA GLU A 211 -9.91 2.12 44.75
C GLU A 211 -9.65 3.08 45.93
N LYS A 212 -10.31 4.23 45.94
CA LYS A 212 -10.20 5.24 47.01
C LYS A 212 -11.42 5.28 47.97
N MET A 213 -12.36 4.36 47.83
CA MET A 213 -13.49 4.13 48.75
C MET A 213 -13.38 2.75 49.41
#